data_276d49a3ea75cdf5a6b7b4bbfe6f9087
#
_entry.id   276d49a3ea75cdf5a6b7b4bbfe6f9087
#
_cell.length_a   1.000
_cell.length_b   1.000
_cell.length_c   1.000
_cell.angle_alpha   90.00
_cell.angle_beta   90.00
_cell.angle_gamma   90.00
#
_symmetry.space_group_name_H-M   'P 1'
#
loop_
_entity.id
_entity.type
_entity.pdbx_description
1 polymer ?
#
loop_
_entity_poly.entity_id
_entity_poly.type
_entity_poly.pdbx_seq_one_letter_code
_entity_poly.pdbx_strand_id
1 'polypeptide(L)'
;MNGMGERDELLMLAVRDGDVAKLGLLFDRHHRVLFDYFARMTGDRAAAEDLVQDVFFRMLKYRKTYRDDSRFTAWMFHIARNARIDHHKKRRGEVMFPEEGMEVPSRSPFPNQELEQQQETGLLQRALFKLSEEKREVLVLSRYQEMKYEQIAELLGCEVGTVKVRVHRAIRELREVFFKLSGEKASWNAKKSETSLRII
;
A
#
# COMPACT_ATOMS: atom_id res chain seq x y z
N MET A 1 -9.60 27.84 -17.58
CA MET A 1 -10.67 27.59 -16.59
C MET A 1 -10.31 26.31 -15.85
N ASN A 2 -9.66 26.44 -14.69
CA ASN A 2 -9.27 25.30 -13.88
C ASN A 2 -10.53 24.74 -13.22
N GLY A 3 -11.01 23.60 -13.72
CA GLY A 3 -12.05 22.84 -13.06
C GLY A 3 -11.48 22.30 -11.74
N MET A 4 -11.78 22.96 -10.63
CA MET A 4 -11.67 22.36 -9.30
C MET A 4 -12.61 21.16 -9.30
N GLY A 5 -12.06 19.97 -9.56
CA GLY A 5 -12.82 18.75 -9.48
C GLY A 5 -13.48 18.65 -8.10
N GLU A 6 -14.72 18.21 -8.09
CA GLU A 6 -15.48 17.97 -6.86
C GLU A 6 -14.64 17.14 -5.89
N ARG A 7 -14.56 17.53 -4.60
CA ARG A 7 -13.73 16.84 -3.61
C ARG A 7 -14.25 15.42 -3.37
N ASP A 8 -13.35 14.49 -3.09
CA ASP A 8 -13.70 13.08 -2.91
C ASP A 8 -14.69 12.85 -1.76
N GLU A 9 -14.62 13.69 -0.72
CA GLU A 9 -15.60 13.67 0.37
C GLU A 9 -17.01 13.98 -0.14
N LEU A 10 -17.17 15.00 -1.01
CA LEU A 10 -18.48 15.36 -1.58
C LEU A 10 -19.00 14.29 -2.53
N LEU A 11 -18.10 13.69 -3.34
CA LEU A 11 -18.46 12.56 -4.20
C LEU A 11 -18.98 11.39 -3.37
N MET A 12 -18.28 11.05 -2.26
CA MET A 12 -18.69 9.94 -1.42
C MET A 12 -19.99 10.23 -0.65
N LEU A 13 -20.23 11.47 -0.24
CA LEU A 13 -21.51 11.89 0.34
C LEU A 13 -22.65 11.71 -0.67
N ALA A 14 -22.45 12.12 -1.92
CA ALA A 14 -23.44 11.91 -2.97
C ALA A 14 -23.74 10.42 -3.19
N VAL A 15 -22.68 9.55 -3.21
CA VAL A 15 -22.85 8.08 -3.28
C VAL A 15 -23.65 7.56 -2.09
N ARG A 16 -23.35 8.04 -0.87
CA ARG A 16 -24.10 7.68 0.34
C ARG A 16 -25.57 8.00 0.21
N ASP A 17 -25.88 9.16 -0.34
CA ASP A 17 -27.24 9.69 -0.44
C ASP A 17 -28.02 9.17 -1.66
N GLY A 18 -27.37 8.36 -2.51
CA GLY A 18 -28.05 7.59 -3.56
C GLY A 18 -27.53 7.82 -4.98
N ASP A 19 -26.70 8.85 -5.22
CA ASP A 19 -26.05 9.07 -6.52
C ASP A 19 -24.87 8.14 -6.71
N VAL A 20 -25.16 6.86 -6.92
CA VAL A 20 -24.13 5.81 -7.07
C VAL A 20 -23.24 6.01 -8.31
N ALA A 21 -23.65 6.79 -9.29
CA ALA A 21 -22.84 7.07 -10.48
C ALA A 21 -21.54 7.82 -10.11
N LYS A 22 -21.55 8.62 -9.05
CA LYS A 22 -20.37 9.31 -8.53
C LYS A 22 -19.26 8.37 -8.07
N LEU A 23 -19.58 7.10 -7.77
CA LEU A 23 -18.56 6.10 -7.44
C LEU A 23 -17.59 5.83 -8.60
N GLY A 24 -18.05 5.98 -9.85
CA GLY A 24 -17.21 5.88 -11.04
C GLY A 24 -16.08 6.92 -11.04
N LEU A 25 -16.39 8.17 -10.62
CA LEU A 25 -15.38 9.23 -10.53
C LEU A 25 -14.33 8.92 -9.43
N LEU A 26 -14.77 8.35 -8.32
CA LEU A 26 -13.86 7.89 -7.26
C LEU A 26 -13.01 6.71 -7.74
N PHE A 27 -13.58 5.80 -8.53
CA PHE A 27 -12.84 4.71 -9.14
C PHE A 27 -11.73 5.24 -10.06
N ASP A 28 -12.04 6.14 -10.97
CA ASP A 28 -11.07 6.71 -11.91
C ASP A 28 -9.89 7.38 -11.19
N ARG A 29 -10.14 8.01 -10.05
CA ARG A 29 -9.11 8.69 -9.26
C ARG A 29 -8.26 7.74 -8.40
N HIS A 30 -8.86 6.70 -7.86
CA HIS A 30 -8.24 5.93 -6.76
C HIS A 30 -7.88 4.48 -7.09
N HIS A 31 -8.35 3.91 -8.22
CA HIS A 31 -8.07 2.51 -8.56
C HIS A 31 -6.57 2.22 -8.67
N ARG A 32 -5.78 3.14 -9.24
CA ARG A 32 -4.32 2.98 -9.36
C ARG A 32 -3.62 3.03 -8.00
N VAL A 33 -4.03 3.95 -7.15
CA VAL A 33 -3.51 4.09 -5.78
C VAL A 33 -3.76 2.82 -4.97
N LEU A 34 -4.97 2.27 -5.05
CA LEU A 34 -5.32 1.01 -4.40
C LEU A 34 -4.58 -0.18 -5.02
N PHE A 35 -4.46 -0.24 -6.34
CA PHE A 35 -3.69 -1.27 -7.01
C PHE A 35 -2.24 -1.27 -6.56
N ASP A 36 -1.59 -0.11 -6.52
CA ASP A 36 -0.22 0.05 -6.05
C ASP A 36 -0.04 -0.37 -4.58
N TYR A 37 -1.01 -0.04 -3.73
CA TYR A 37 -1.03 -0.52 -2.34
C TYR A 37 -1.10 -2.05 -2.29
N PHE A 38 -2.06 -2.66 -2.97
CA PHE A 38 -2.25 -4.10 -2.92
C PHE A 38 -1.10 -4.87 -3.58
N ALA A 39 -0.59 -4.41 -4.71
CA ALA A 39 0.56 -5.04 -5.38
C ALA A 39 1.80 -5.08 -4.47
N ARG A 40 2.05 -4.00 -3.70
CA ARG A 40 3.15 -3.97 -2.72
C ARG A 40 2.87 -4.78 -1.47
N MET A 41 1.61 -4.98 -1.11
CA MET A 41 1.25 -5.77 0.07
C MET A 41 1.18 -7.27 -0.22
N THR A 42 0.69 -7.68 -1.39
CA THR A 42 0.45 -9.08 -1.74
C THR A 42 1.57 -9.70 -2.57
N GLY A 43 2.27 -8.90 -3.39
CA GLY A 43 3.21 -9.39 -4.40
C GLY A 43 2.53 -10.03 -5.62
N ASP A 44 1.23 -10.08 -5.63
CA ASP A 44 0.41 -10.74 -6.63
C ASP A 44 -0.46 -9.69 -7.34
N ARG A 45 -0.26 -9.58 -8.65
CA ARG A 45 -0.93 -8.57 -9.47
C ARG A 45 -2.40 -8.89 -9.68
N ALA A 46 -2.73 -10.16 -9.89
CA ALA A 46 -4.11 -10.59 -10.06
C ALA A 46 -4.90 -10.40 -8.77
N ALA A 47 -4.32 -10.81 -7.63
CA ALA A 47 -4.92 -10.56 -6.32
C ALA A 47 -5.09 -9.04 -6.04
N ALA A 48 -4.18 -8.20 -6.52
CA ALA A 48 -4.30 -6.75 -6.36
C ALA A 48 -5.47 -6.19 -7.18
N GLU A 49 -5.68 -6.64 -8.41
CA GLU A 49 -6.81 -6.26 -9.26
C GLU A 49 -8.16 -6.67 -8.64
N ASP A 50 -8.26 -7.91 -8.15
CA ASP A 50 -9.45 -8.42 -7.46
C ASP A 50 -9.75 -7.63 -6.18
N LEU A 51 -8.72 -7.30 -5.41
CA LEU A 51 -8.86 -6.52 -4.18
C LEU A 51 -9.31 -5.07 -4.46
N VAL A 52 -8.86 -4.45 -5.55
CA VAL A 52 -9.36 -3.13 -5.97
C VAL A 52 -10.87 -3.20 -6.22
N GLN A 53 -11.34 -4.19 -6.97
CA GLN A 53 -12.77 -4.37 -7.24
C GLN A 53 -13.56 -4.61 -5.95
N ASP A 54 -13.05 -5.47 -5.05
CA ASP A 54 -13.68 -5.75 -3.76
C ASP A 54 -13.80 -4.48 -2.90
N VAL A 55 -12.79 -3.60 -2.90
CA VAL A 55 -12.86 -2.31 -2.18
C VAL A 55 -14.01 -1.46 -2.69
N PHE A 56 -14.14 -1.26 -3.99
CA PHE A 56 -15.22 -0.43 -4.54
C PHE A 56 -16.60 -1.07 -4.34
N PHE A 57 -16.68 -2.39 -4.43
CA PHE A 57 -17.90 -3.11 -4.04
C PHE A 57 -18.27 -2.89 -2.56
N ARG A 58 -17.28 -3.00 -1.66
CA ARG A 58 -17.48 -2.73 -0.22
C ARG A 58 -17.82 -1.27 0.04
N MET A 59 -17.20 -0.31 -0.66
CA MET A 59 -17.56 1.10 -0.57
C MET A 59 -19.03 1.33 -0.91
N LEU A 60 -19.52 0.71 -1.99
CA LEU A 60 -20.93 0.77 -2.36
C LEU A 60 -21.83 0.11 -1.31
N LYS A 61 -21.45 -1.09 -0.86
CA LYS A 61 -22.20 -1.85 0.15
C LYS A 61 -22.32 -1.11 1.48
N TYR A 62 -21.22 -0.52 1.95
CA TYR A 62 -21.13 0.14 3.24
C TYR A 62 -21.26 1.67 3.14
N ARG A 63 -21.69 2.24 2.00
CA ARG A 63 -21.77 3.67 1.76
C ARG A 63 -22.51 4.47 2.84
N LYS A 64 -23.52 3.86 3.47
CA LYS A 64 -24.30 4.48 4.55
C LYS A 64 -23.51 4.68 5.86
N THR A 65 -22.36 4.03 6.01
CA THR A 65 -21.47 4.21 7.15
C THR A 65 -20.48 5.36 6.99
N TYR A 66 -20.42 5.96 5.78
CA TYR A 66 -19.56 7.12 5.54
C TYR A 66 -20.14 8.36 6.24
N ARG A 67 -19.32 9.04 7.03
CA ARG A 67 -19.72 10.19 7.85
C ARG A 67 -19.24 11.49 7.21
N ASP A 68 -19.96 12.58 7.47
CA ASP A 68 -19.66 13.92 6.93
C ASP A 68 -18.34 14.49 7.41
N ASP A 69 -17.90 14.10 8.61
CA ASP A 69 -16.64 14.50 9.23
C ASP A 69 -15.45 13.58 8.86
N SER A 70 -15.69 12.52 8.08
CA SER A 70 -14.68 11.54 7.70
C SER A 70 -13.83 12.02 6.53
N ARG A 71 -12.53 11.77 6.60
CA ARG A 71 -11.65 11.91 5.44
C ARG A 71 -11.83 10.72 4.52
N PHE A 72 -12.15 10.97 3.26
CA PHE A 72 -12.39 9.91 2.27
C PHE A 72 -11.23 8.92 2.19
N THR A 73 -10.02 9.41 2.07
CA THR A 73 -8.82 8.56 1.94
C THR A 73 -8.64 7.61 3.15
N ALA A 74 -8.85 8.11 4.37
CA ALA A 74 -8.74 7.28 5.57
C ALA A 74 -9.82 6.18 5.58
N TRP A 75 -11.07 6.51 5.27
CA TRP A 75 -12.17 5.56 5.20
C TRP A 75 -11.96 4.51 4.09
N MET A 76 -11.49 4.94 2.91
CA MET A 76 -11.15 4.04 1.80
C MET A 76 -10.05 3.05 2.21
N PHE A 77 -8.98 3.50 2.86
CA PHE A 77 -7.91 2.62 3.31
C PHE A 77 -8.32 1.71 4.47
N HIS A 78 -9.29 2.10 5.31
CA HIS A 78 -9.91 1.17 6.27
C HIS A 78 -10.59 -0.01 5.56
N ILE A 79 -11.35 0.27 4.50
CA ILE A 79 -11.99 -0.77 3.69
C ILE A 79 -10.92 -1.63 2.99
N ALA A 80 -9.91 -1.01 2.39
CA ALA A 80 -8.84 -1.71 1.69
C ALA A 80 -8.06 -2.64 2.61
N ARG A 81 -7.71 -2.18 3.81
CA ARG A 81 -7.02 -2.99 4.81
C ARG A 81 -7.85 -4.21 5.22
N ASN A 82 -9.14 -4.01 5.48
CA ASN A 82 -10.03 -5.11 5.85
C ASN A 82 -10.19 -6.12 4.69
N ALA A 83 -10.36 -5.64 3.45
CA ALA A 83 -10.42 -6.50 2.27
C ALA A 83 -9.17 -7.38 2.14
N ARG A 84 -7.97 -6.80 2.33
CA ARG A 84 -6.70 -7.53 2.30
C ARG A 84 -6.60 -8.58 3.42
N ILE A 85 -6.98 -8.23 4.63
CA ILE A 85 -6.97 -9.16 5.77
C ILE A 85 -7.91 -10.35 5.51
N ASP A 86 -9.12 -10.09 5.01
CA ASP A 86 -10.10 -11.13 4.69
C ASP A 86 -9.58 -12.04 3.57
N HIS A 87 -9.01 -11.47 2.51
CA HIS A 87 -8.39 -12.21 1.42
C HIS A 87 -7.26 -13.13 1.92
N HIS A 88 -6.39 -12.61 2.80
CA HIS A 88 -5.30 -13.41 3.38
C HIS A 88 -5.84 -14.56 4.25
N LYS A 89 -6.88 -14.30 5.06
CA LYS A 89 -7.53 -15.36 5.87
C LYS A 89 -8.14 -16.46 4.99
N LYS A 90 -8.83 -16.06 3.91
CA LYS A 90 -9.45 -16.99 2.97
C LYS A 90 -8.39 -17.89 2.32
N ARG A 91 -7.30 -17.32 1.80
CA ARG A 91 -6.20 -18.10 1.22
C ARG A 91 -5.58 -19.08 2.24
N ARG A 92 -5.41 -18.68 3.49
CA ARG A 92 -4.91 -19.59 4.55
C ARG A 92 -5.89 -20.71 4.90
N GLY A 93 -7.18 -20.45 4.83
CA GLY A 93 -8.22 -21.47 5.03
C GLY A 93 -8.36 -22.45 3.87
N GLU A 94 -8.03 -22.02 2.65
CA GLU A 94 -8.05 -22.85 1.44
C GLU A 94 -6.77 -23.70 1.29
N VAL A 95 -5.64 -23.28 1.88
CA VAL A 95 -4.38 -24.04 1.87
C VAL A 95 -4.34 -24.95 3.10
N MET A 96 -4.89 -26.13 2.96
CA MET A 96 -4.83 -27.19 3.99
C MET A 96 -3.48 -27.95 3.98
N PHE A 97 -2.54 -27.57 3.11
CA PHE A 97 -1.16 -28.07 3.05
C PHE A 97 -0.21 -26.90 2.85
N PRO A 98 0.86 -26.76 3.68
CA PRO A 98 1.88 -25.77 3.43
C PRO A 98 2.73 -26.23 2.24
N GLU A 99 2.57 -25.62 1.09
CA GLU A 99 3.63 -25.65 0.07
C GLU A 99 4.78 -24.82 0.60
N GLU A 100 5.79 -25.49 1.18
CA GLU A 100 7.13 -24.95 1.37
C GLU A 100 7.67 -24.59 -0.01
N GLY A 101 7.95 -23.30 -0.23
CA GLY A 101 8.63 -22.85 -1.44
C GLY A 101 7.78 -22.01 -2.38
N MET A 102 6.99 -21.08 -1.89
CA MET A 102 6.42 -20.06 -2.74
C MET A 102 7.54 -19.11 -3.17
N GLU A 103 8.19 -19.45 -4.31
CA GLU A 103 9.00 -18.48 -5.05
C GLU A 103 8.13 -17.27 -5.34
N VAL A 104 8.53 -16.11 -4.82
CA VAL A 104 7.89 -14.84 -5.17
C VAL A 104 8.03 -14.68 -6.67
N PRO A 105 6.91 -14.58 -7.44
CA PRO A 105 6.99 -14.43 -8.87
C PRO A 105 7.86 -13.23 -9.21
N SER A 106 8.98 -13.47 -9.87
CA SER A 106 9.97 -12.45 -10.28
C SER A 106 9.48 -11.67 -11.51
N ARG A 107 8.23 -11.20 -11.48
CA ARG A 107 7.73 -10.25 -12.48
C ARG A 107 7.49 -8.91 -11.81
N SER A 108 8.39 -7.97 -12.10
CA SER A 108 8.17 -6.56 -11.78
C SER A 108 6.77 -6.13 -12.26
N PRO A 109 5.94 -5.54 -11.39
CA PRO A 109 4.61 -5.08 -11.78
C PRO A 109 4.62 -3.85 -12.70
N PHE A 110 5.80 -3.34 -13.08
CA PHE A 110 5.93 -2.12 -13.89
C PHE A 110 6.64 -2.45 -15.21
N PRO A 111 5.93 -2.54 -16.35
CA PRO A 111 6.55 -2.54 -17.66
C PRO A 111 7.05 -1.12 -17.97
N ASN A 112 8.27 -1.01 -18.52
CA ASN A 112 8.95 0.19 -19.01
C ASN A 112 9.72 1.01 -17.98
N GLN A 113 10.86 0.46 -17.55
CA GLN A 113 12.01 1.26 -17.09
C GLN A 113 13.29 0.56 -17.57
N GLU A 114 14.34 1.34 -17.82
CA GLU A 114 15.63 0.85 -18.29
C GLU A 114 16.17 -0.28 -17.38
N LEU A 115 16.91 -1.25 -17.95
CA LEU A 115 17.30 -2.51 -17.31
C LEU A 115 17.92 -2.36 -15.91
N GLU A 116 18.69 -1.30 -15.66
CA GLU A 116 19.30 -1.06 -14.35
C GLU A 116 18.26 -0.61 -13.31
N GLN A 117 17.35 0.31 -13.67
CA GLN A 117 16.25 0.73 -12.81
C GLN A 117 15.27 -0.41 -12.54
N GLN A 118 15.08 -1.33 -13.49
CA GLN A 118 14.28 -2.55 -13.28
C GLN A 118 14.91 -3.48 -12.26
N GLN A 119 16.24 -3.62 -12.27
CA GLN A 119 16.96 -4.44 -11.30
C GLN A 119 16.90 -3.85 -9.89
N GLU A 120 17.11 -2.55 -9.74
CA GLU A 120 17.01 -1.87 -8.44
C GLU A 120 15.59 -1.89 -7.88
N THR A 121 14.60 -1.60 -8.73
CA THR A 121 13.17 -1.65 -8.34
C THR A 121 12.78 -3.07 -7.94
N GLY A 122 13.24 -4.08 -8.67
CA GLY A 122 13.03 -5.48 -8.32
C GLY A 122 13.69 -5.87 -7.01
N LEU A 123 14.91 -5.39 -6.75
CA LEU A 123 15.62 -5.62 -5.49
C LEU A 123 14.90 -4.96 -4.31
N LEU A 124 14.45 -3.71 -4.47
CA LEU A 124 13.71 -3.00 -3.43
C LEU A 124 12.39 -3.71 -3.10
N GLN A 125 11.68 -4.19 -4.12
CA GLN A 125 10.44 -4.94 -3.92
C GLN A 125 10.72 -6.25 -3.18
N ARG A 126 11.75 -7.00 -3.58
CA ARG A 126 12.16 -8.23 -2.87
C ARG A 126 12.55 -7.92 -1.42
N ALA A 127 13.25 -6.82 -1.17
CA ALA A 127 13.59 -6.39 0.17
C ALA A 127 12.33 -6.05 0.99
N LEU A 128 11.36 -5.37 0.38
CA LEU A 128 10.08 -5.04 1.01
C LEU A 128 9.31 -6.31 1.43
N PHE A 129 9.32 -7.35 0.60
CA PHE A 129 8.66 -8.63 0.92
C PHE A 129 9.37 -9.45 2.00
N LYS A 130 10.65 -9.18 2.28
CA LYS A 130 11.36 -9.81 3.41
C LYS A 130 11.01 -9.18 4.76
N LEU A 131 10.40 -8.01 4.78
CA LEU A 131 9.90 -7.41 6.01
C LEU A 131 8.65 -8.13 6.51
N SER A 132 8.41 -8.07 7.83
CA SER A 132 7.13 -8.47 8.37
C SER A 132 5.99 -7.64 7.76
N GLU A 133 4.78 -8.21 7.70
CA GLU A 133 3.61 -7.55 7.13
C GLU A 133 3.33 -6.18 7.76
N GLU A 134 3.43 -6.06 9.09
CA GLU A 134 3.24 -4.80 9.81
C GLU A 134 4.25 -3.71 9.40
N LYS A 135 5.53 -4.08 9.25
CA LYS A 135 6.58 -3.15 8.83
C LYS A 135 6.40 -2.74 7.37
N ARG A 136 6.03 -3.68 6.52
CA ARG A 136 5.70 -3.42 5.12
C ARG A 136 4.51 -2.47 5.02
N GLU A 137 3.43 -2.71 5.78
CA GLU A 137 2.23 -1.88 5.74
C GLU A 137 2.52 -0.42 6.12
N VAL A 138 3.23 -0.15 7.20
CA VAL A 138 3.55 1.23 7.58
C VAL A 138 4.45 1.94 6.56
N LEU A 139 5.35 1.22 5.89
CA LEU A 139 6.16 1.78 4.82
C LEU A 139 5.33 2.08 3.57
N VAL A 140 4.49 1.16 3.16
CA VAL A 140 3.63 1.35 1.98
C VAL A 140 2.71 2.54 2.22
N LEU A 141 2.04 2.62 3.36
CA LEU A 141 1.14 3.73 3.67
C LEU A 141 1.88 5.07 3.76
N SER A 142 3.05 5.12 4.40
CA SER A 142 3.75 6.38 4.64
C SER A 142 4.57 6.87 3.45
N ARG A 143 5.14 5.97 2.63
CA ARG A 143 6.10 6.33 1.58
C ARG A 143 5.57 6.23 0.17
N TYR A 144 4.68 5.27 -0.09
CA TYR A 144 4.09 5.09 -1.41
C TYR A 144 2.70 5.71 -1.52
N GLN A 145 1.94 5.75 -0.41
CA GLN A 145 0.62 6.38 -0.37
C GLN A 145 0.66 7.79 0.25
N GLU A 146 1.83 8.24 0.66
CA GLU A 146 2.08 9.59 1.23
C GLU A 146 1.12 9.98 2.36
N MET A 147 0.58 8.97 3.07
CA MET A 147 -0.33 9.21 4.18
C MET A 147 0.40 9.89 5.34
N LYS A 148 -0.25 10.88 5.95
CA LYS A 148 0.25 11.52 7.17
C LYS A 148 0.24 10.52 8.33
N TYR A 149 1.20 10.65 9.25
CA TYR A 149 1.30 9.72 10.39
C TYR A 149 0.07 9.69 11.28
N GLU A 150 -0.67 10.81 11.38
CA GLU A 150 -1.93 10.90 12.08
C GLU A 150 -3.01 10.01 11.44
N GLN A 151 -3.07 9.98 10.11
CA GLN A 151 -4.00 9.14 9.36
C GLN A 151 -3.63 7.65 9.49
N ILE A 152 -2.32 7.34 9.46
CA ILE A 152 -1.84 5.96 9.66
C ILE A 152 -2.12 5.51 11.10
N ALA A 153 -1.95 6.40 12.09
CA ALA A 153 -2.24 6.11 13.48
C ALA A 153 -3.72 5.77 13.71
N GLU A 154 -4.61 6.56 13.12
CA GLU A 154 -6.05 6.31 13.11
C GLU A 154 -6.38 4.98 12.45
N LEU A 155 -5.84 4.73 11.24
CA LEU A 155 -6.06 3.49 10.47
C LEU A 155 -5.59 2.23 11.21
N LEU A 156 -4.46 2.32 11.92
CA LEU A 156 -3.87 1.18 12.64
C LEU A 156 -4.32 1.09 14.10
N GLY A 157 -5.11 2.05 14.59
CA GLY A 157 -5.58 2.09 15.98
C GLY A 157 -4.46 2.23 16.99
N CYS A 158 -3.46 3.10 16.72
CA CYS A 158 -2.31 3.32 17.59
C CYS A 158 -1.91 4.80 17.68
N GLU A 159 -1.02 5.12 18.61
CA GLU A 159 -0.49 6.47 18.79
C GLU A 159 0.43 6.90 17.63
N VAL A 160 0.42 8.19 17.27
CA VAL A 160 1.31 8.78 16.23
C VAL A 160 2.78 8.51 16.53
N GLY A 161 3.18 8.56 17.81
CA GLY A 161 4.53 8.20 18.24
C GLY A 161 4.90 6.77 17.90
N THR A 162 3.95 5.85 18.01
CA THR A 162 4.11 4.44 17.64
C THR A 162 4.35 4.29 16.14
N VAL A 163 3.59 5.02 15.30
CA VAL A 163 3.78 5.03 13.84
C VAL A 163 5.19 5.51 13.49
N LYS A 164 5.66 6.63 14.07
CA LYS A 164 7.01 7.15 13.84
C LYS A 164 8.09 6.10 14.12
N VAL A 165 7.98 5.43 15.26
CA VAL A 165 8.93 4.37 15.66
C VAL A 165 8.86 3.17 14.70
N ARG A 166 7.65 2.71 14.34
CA ARG A 166 7.47 1.60 13.41
C ARG A 166 8.05 1.91 12.03
N VAL A 167 7.78 3.09 11.47
CA VAL A 167 8.33 3.54 10.18
C VAL A 167 9.85 3.61 10.24
N HIS A 168 10.43 4.21 11.27
CA HIS A 168 11.88 4.30 11.43
C HIS A 168 12.55 2.91 11.49
N ARG A 169 11.98 1.99 12.28
CA ARG A 169 12.48 0.61 12.37
C ARG A 169 12.33 -0.14 11.04
N ALA A 170 11.21 0.03 10.36
CA ALA A 170 10.96 -0.60 9.08
C ALA A 170 11.93 -0.11 7.98
N ILE A 171 12.23 1.21 7.93
CA ILE A 171 13.23 1.78 7.00
C ILE A 171 14.62 1.19 7.28
N ARG A 172 15.01 1.10 8.56
CA ARG A 172 16.32 0.55 8.92
C ARG A 172 16.44 -0.90 8.46
N GLU A 173 15.43 -1.72 8.73
CA GLU A 173 15.42 -3.14 8.34
C GLU A 173 15.35 -3.31 6.82
N LEU A 174 14.53 -2.52 6.12
CA LEU A 174 14.46 -2.52 4.66
C LEU A 174 15.84 -2.27 4.05
N ARG A 175 16.57 -1.30 4.58
CA ARG A 175 17.92 -0.96 4.16
C ARG A 175 18.88 -2.13 4.38
N GLU A 176 18.86 -2.75 5.56
CA GLU A 176 19.71 -3.91 5.86
C GLU A 176 19.44 -5.08 4.92
N VAL A 177 18.15 -5.35 4.64
CA VAL A 177 17.74 -6.40 3.71
C VAL A 177 18.15 -6.08 2.27
N PHE A 178 17.94 -4.83 1.84
CA PHE A 178 18.32 -4.38 0.51
C PHE A 178 19.80 -4.56 0.24
N PHE A 179 20.69 -4.12 1.14
CA PHE A 179 22.14 -4.32 1.00
C PHE A 179 22.58 -5.79 1.06
N LYS A 180 21.87 -6.63 1.80
CA LYS A 180 22.12 -8.08 1.75
C LYS A 180 21.76 -8.68 0.40
N LEU A 181 20.71 -8.19 -0.25
CA LEU A 181 20.27 -8.69 -1.56
C LEU A 181 21.09 -8.15 -2.72
N SER A 182 21.59 -6.90 -2.63
CA SER A 182 22.43 -6.28 -3.66
C SER A 182 23.88 -6.80 -3.68
N GLY A 183 24.31 -7.54 -2.65
CA GLY A 183 25.69 -8.01 -2.53
C GLY A 183 26.69 -6.93 -2.04
N GLU A 184 26.24 -5.70 -1.83
CA GLU A 184 27.07 -4.57 -1.42
C GLU A 184 27.33 -4.54 0.08
N LYS A 185 28.08 -5.51 0.60
CA LYS A 185 28.39 -5.57 2.03
C LYS A 185 29.41 -4.54 2.54
N ALA A 186 30.10 -3.81 1.69
CA ALA A 186 31.31 -3.08 2.10
C ALA A 186 31.30 -1.56 2.00
N SER A 187 30.50 -0.91 1.17
CA SER A 187 30.64 0.55 0.94
C SER A 187 29.77 1.44 1.83
N TRP A 188 28.82 0.86 2.54
CA TRP A 188 27.84 1.62 3.34
C TRP A 188 28.45 2.39 4.51
N ASN A 189 29.41 1.81 5.22
CA ASN A 189 30.03 2.46 6.39
C ASN A 189 30.86 3.71 6.04
N ALA A 190 31.28 3.85 4.78
CA ALA A 190 32.05 4.99 4.30
C ALA A 190 31.17 6.19 3.87
N LYS A 191 29.92 5.96 3.48
CA LYS A 191 28.99 7.03 2.99
C LYS A 191 27.97 7.52 4.00
N LYS A 192 28.20 7.32 5.28
CA LYS A 192 27.26 7.66 6.36
C LYS A 192 27.07 9.16 6.58
N SER A 193 27.80 10.02 5.87
CA SER A 193 27.77 11.48 6.04
C SER A 193 27.07 12.29 4.95
N GLU A 194 26.73 11.76 3.77
CA GLU A 194 26.44 12.66 2.67
C GLU A 194 25.24 12.40 1.77
N THR A 195 24.33 11.49 2.01
CA THR A 195 23.19 11.45 1.08
C THR A 195 21.87 11.14 1.79
N SER A 196 21.12 12.20 2.00
CA SER A 196 19.66 12.12 2.17
C SER A 196 19.08 11.26 1.06
N LEU A 197 18.50 10.13 1.43
CA LEU A 197 17.78 9.26 0.51
C LEU A 197 16.64 10.02 -0.18
N ARG A 198 16.91 10.51 -1.37
CA ARG A 198 15.92 11.01 -2.34
C ARG A 198 15.23 9.89 -3.12
N ILE A 199 15.42 8.62 -2.75
CA ILE A 199 14.90 7.44 -3.48
C ILE A 199 13.94 6.62 -2.59
N ILE A 200 13.30 7.25 -1.62
CA ILE A 200 12.13 6.64 -0.97
C ILE A 200 11.05 7.67 -0.84
#